data_0008133c59e56ec3ce77a025a189d031
#
_entry.id   0008133c59e56ec3ce77a025a189d031
#
_cell.length_a   1.000
_cell.length_b   1.000
_cell.length_c   1.000
_cell.angle_alpha   90.00
_cell.angle_beta   90.00
_cell.angle_gamma   90.00
#
_symmetry.space_group_name_H-M   'P 1'
#
loop_
_entity.id
_entity.type
_entity.pdbx_description
1 polymer ?
#
loop_
_entity_poly.entity_id
_entity_poly.type
_entity_poly.pdbx_seq_one_letter_code
_entity_poly.pdbx_strand_id
1 'polypeptide(L)'
;MKKLFIILLIGFLNINLFAQDFPFPPELKWWIFEIQSIDKNVKIENFKFSEKRSILNQDAPISYKNRLYPVLKKWNYFGNEFAYYDIYASLEKNKSGKYSISGEPDTAFGIFDKNEILLFVDFFGSSKGIDSFCWVRDNRIIAVGRDIINSYEDGLSDIDFIIYDYYIKNGGEIIVKEYTYNIKSVNMAKLKLRWVEQRSDYFENN
;
A
#
# COMPACT_ATOMS: atom_id res chain seq x y z
N MET A 1 -7.62 -43.22 12.92
CA MET A 1 -7.61 -42.73 11.53
C MET A 1 -8.58 -41.55 11.24
N LYS A 2 -9.81 -41.49 11.79
CA LYS A 2 -10.76 -40.39 11.54
C LYS A 2 -10.32 -38.99 12.03
N LYS A 3 -9.55 -38.90 13.14
CA LYS A 3 -9.06 -37.62 13.69
C LYS A 3 -7.93 -36.97 12.86
N LEU A 4 -7.12 -37.76 12.15
CA LEU A 4 -6.05 -37.26 11.30
C LEU A 4 -6.59 -36.61 10.03
N PHE A 5 -7.71 -37.10 9.51
CA PHE A 5 -8.36 -36.56 8.30
C PHE A 5 -9.00 -35.18 8.54
N ILE A 6 -9.51 -34.94 9.76
CA ILE A 6 -10.11 -33.64 10.14
C ILE A 6 -9.04 -32.54 10.26
N ILE A 7 -7.85 -32.87 10.81
CA ILE A 7 -6.74 -31.90 10.93
C ILE A 7 -6.17 -31.54 9.55
N LEU A 8 -6.08 -32.51 8.63
CA LEU A 8 -5.69 -32.25 7.23
C LEU A 8 -6.72 -31.39 6.48
N LEU A 9 -8.01 -31.59 6.70
CA LEU A 9 -9.09 -30.80 6.08
C LEU A 9 -9.10 -29.36 6.57
N ILE A 10 -8.84 -29.12 7.87
CA ILE A 10 -8.73 -27.78 8.45
C ILE A 10 -7.47 -27.06 7.96
N GLY A 11 -6.36 -27.79 7.74
CA GLY A 11 -5.13 -27.25 7.15
C GLY A 11 -5.30 -26.81 5.69
N PHE A 12 -6.09 -27.52 4.89
CA PHE A 12 -6.39 -27.15 3.49
C PHE A 12 -7.39 -26.00 3.36
N LEU A 13 -8.30 -25.83 4.33
CA LEU A 13 -9.28 -24.73 4.33
C LEU A 13 -8.66 -23.34 4.61
N ASN A 14 -7.48 -23.29 5.22
CA ASN A 14 -6.82 -22.01 5.51
C ASN A 14 -5.97 -21.44 4.35
N ILE A 15 -5.74 -22.19 3.26
CA ILE A 15 -4.84 -21.78 2.19
C ILE A 15 -5.54 -20.92 1.11
N ASN A 16 -6.90 -20.93 1.06
CA ASN A 16 -7.65 -20.24 0.02
C ASN A 16 -8.56 -19.09 0.50
N LEU A 17 -8.45 -18.66 1.75
CA LEU A 17 -9.33 -17.61 2.31
C LEU A 17 -9.18 -16.23 1.67
N PHE A 18 -8.04 -15.94 1.04
CA PHE A 18 -7.85 -14.63 0.39
C PHE A 18 -8.66 -14.48 -0.91
N ALA A 19 -8.82 -15.55 -1.68
CA ALA A 19 -9.53 -15.51 -2.97
C ALA A 19 -11.07 -15.40 -2.83
N GLN A 20 -11.63 -15.83 -1.67
CA GLN A 20 -13.08 -15.85 -1.44
C GLN A 20 -13.63 -14.62 -0.72
N ASP A 21 -12.83 -13.93 0.10
CA ASP A 21 -13.37 -12.87 0.99
C ASP A 21 -13.19 -11.44 0.48
N PHE A 22 -12.40 -11.23 -0.60
CA PHE A 22 -12.15 -9.85 -1.03
C PHE A 22 -11.75 -9.75 -2.52
N PRO A 23 -12.62 -9.18 -3.38
CA PRO A 23 -12.23 -8.85 -4.74
C PRO A 23 -11.18 -7.71 -4.71
N PHE A 24 -10.04 -7.94 -5.35
CA PHE A 24 -9.00 -6.93 -5.49
C PHE A 24 -9.57 -5.68 -6.19
N PRO A 25 -9.34 -4.46 -5.63
CA PRO A 25 -9.98 -3.24 -6.13
C PRO A 25 -9.63 -2.97 -7.59
N PRO A 26 -10.62 -2.63 -8.44
CA PRO A 26 -10.36 -2.27 -9.83
C PRO A 26 -9.38 -1.12 -9.98
N GLU A 27 -9.38 -0.17 -9.04
CA GLU A 27 -8.52 1.01 -8.99
C GLU A 27 -7.03 0.68 -8.84
N LEU A 28 -6.71 -0.53 -8.36
CA LEU A 28 -5.34 -0.99 -8.16
C LEU A 28 -4.89 -2.03 -9.20
N LYS A 29 -5.76 -2.44 -10.15
CA LYS A 29 -5.41 -3.46 -11.15
C LYS A 29 -4.23 -3.07 -12.03
N TRP A 30 -4.05 -1.78 -12.32
CA TRP A 30 -2.92 -1.29 -13.10
C TRP A 30 -1.57 -1.69 -12.49
N TRP A 31 -1.46 -1.72 -11.14
CA TRP A 31 -0.27 -2.11 -10.43
C TRP A 31 0.11 -3.58 -10.70
N ILE A 32 -0.88 -4.47 -10.74
CA ILE A 32 -0.67 -5.87 -11.14
C ILE A 32 -0.21 -5.95 -12.61
N PHE A 33 -0.79 -5.15 -13.51
CA PHE A 33 -0.38 -5.14 -14.93
C PHE A 33 1.06 -4.65 -15.10
N GLU A 34 1.51 -3.67 -14.32
CA GLU A 34 2.91 -3.25 -14.32
C GLU A 34 3.85 -4.40 -13.91
N ILE A 35 3.52 -5.13 -12.85
CA ILE A 35 4.32 -6.28 -12.41
C ILE A 35 4.28 -7.40 -13.48
N GLN A 36 3.16 -7.63 -14.13
CA GLN A 36 3.03 -8.60 -15.21
C GLN A 36 3.89 -8.26 -16.45
N SER A 37 4.35 -7.03 -16.59
CA SER A 37 5.30 -6.64 -17.63
C SER A 37 6.68 -7.32 -17.46
N ILE A 38 7.02 -7.71 -16.23
CA ILE A 38 8.26 -8.40 -15.88
C ILE A 38 8.08 -9.88 -15.55
N ASP A 39 6.95 -10.26 -14.93
CA ASP A 39 6.59 -11.65 -14.67
C ASP A 39 5.11 -11.90 -15.03
N LYS A 40 4.88 -12.50 -16.20
CA LYS A 40 3.54 -12.79 -16.73
C LYS A 40 2.71 -13.75 -15.87
N ASN A 41 3.35 -14.45 -14.93
CA ASN A 41 2.68 -15.41 -14.05
C ASN A 41 2.08 -14.75 -12.81
N VAL A 42 2.36 -13.47 -12.57
CA VAL A 42 1.80 -12.74 -11.42
C VAL A 42 0.28 -12.67 -11.51
N LYS A 43 -0.36 -13.14 -10.46
CA LYS A 43 -1.80 -13.02 -10.23
C LYS A 43 -2.05 -12.77 -8.75
N ILE A 44 -3.19 -12.22 -8.41
CA ILE A 44 -3.55 -11.90 -7.01
C ILE A 44 -3.48 -13.14 -6.11
N GLU A 45 -3.94 -14.28 -6.61
CA GLU A 45 -3.92 -15.56 -5.88
C GLU A 45 -2.51 -16.11 -5.60
N ASN A 46 -1.47 -15.57 -6.24
CA ASN A 46 -0.09 -15.95 -5.97
C ASN A 46 0.52 -15.23 -4.77
N PHE A 47 -0.08 -14.13 -4.33
CA PHE A 47 0.36 -13.42 -3.14
C PHE A 47 0.06 -14.26 -1.90
N LYS A 48 1.09 -14.53 -1.10
CA LYS A 48 1.00 -15.36 0.09
C LYS A 48 0.96 -14.48 1.33
N PHE A 49 0.12 -14.85 2.28
CA PHE A 49 0.13 -14.22 3.59
C PHE A 49 1.53 -14.28 4.19
N SER A 50 2.06 -13.13 4.56
CA SER A 50 3.41 -12.98 5.12
C SER A 50 3.40 -12.47 6.54
N GLU A 51 2.54 -11.48 6.84
CA GLU A 51 2.54 -10.82 8.15
C GLU A 51 1.13 -10.36 8.57
N LYS A 52 0.93 -10.32 9.90
CA LYS A 52 -0.19 -9.60 10.54
C LYS A 52 0.34 -8.80 11.70
N ARG A 53 0.05 -7.51 11.73
CA ARG A 53 0.43 -6.59 12.80
C ARG A 53 -0.70 -5.66 13.17
N SER A 54 -0.56 -4.97 14.27
CA SER A 54 -1.50 -3.95 14.76
C SER A 54 -0.82 -2.59 14.81
N ILE A 55 -1.57 -1.56 14.42
CA ILE A 55 -1.20 -0.17 14.64
C ILE A 55 -2.22 0.43 15.59
N LEU A 56 -1.75 0.99 16.70
CA LEU A 56 -2.60 1.66 17.67
C LEU A 56 -2.82 3.11 17.24
N ASN A 57 -3.94 3.68 17.68
CA ASN A 57 -4.21 5.10 17.52
C ASN A 57 -3.11 5.94 18.20
N GLN A 58 -2.83 7.11 17.68
CA GLN A 58 -1.87 8.05 18.30
C GLN A 58 -2.42 8.51 19.66
N ASP A 59 -1.61 8.37 20.73
CA ASP A 59 -1.99 8.78 22.08
C ASP A 59 -2.18 10.29 22.21
N ALA A 60 -1.44 11.06 21.40
CA ALA A 60 -1.58 12.51 21.35
C ALA A 60 -1.95 12.96 19.94
N PRO A 61 -2.98 13.82 19.80
CA PRO A 61 -3.41 14.31 18.50
C PRO A 61 -2.33 15.18 17.87
N ILE A 62 -1.84 14.76 16.68
CA ILE A 62 -0.89 15.53 15.87
C ILE A 62 -1.67 16.20 14.76
N SER A 63 -1.67 17.55 14.74
CA SER A 63 -2.35 18.31 13.70
C SER A 63 -1.43 18.59 12.52
N TYR A 64 -1.91 18.25 11.34
CA TYR A 64 -1.25 18.55 10.06
C TYR A 64 -2.00 19.63 9.27
N LYS A 65 -2.82 20.44 9.94
CA LYS A 65 -3.62 21.49 9.30
C LYS A 65 -2.78 22.37 8.39
N ASN A 66 -3.21 22.52 7.14
CA ASN A 66 -2.53 23.25 6.07
C ASN A 66 -1.16 22.70 5.64
N ARG A 67 -0.81 21.47 6.02
CA ARG A 67 0.44 20.82 5.62
C ARG A 67 0.22 19.71 4.59
N LEU A 68 -1.02 19.24 4.45
CA LEU A 68 -1.35 18.11 3.59
C LEU A 68 -1.84 18.58 2.22
N TYR A 69 -1.26 18.05 1.16
CA TYR A 69 -1.64 18.36 -0.21
C TYR A 69 -2.92 17.61 -0.61
N PRO A 70 -3.97 18.33 -1.06
CA PRO A 70 -5.25 17.67 -1.40
C PRO A 70 -5.12 16.55 -2.42
N VAL A 71 -4.18 16.67 -3.36
CA VAL A 71 -3.92 15.68 -4.42
C VAL A 71 -3.42 14.33 -3.89
N LEU A 72 -2.85 14.30 -2.67
CA LEU A 72 -2.37 13.08 -2.02
C LEU A 72 -3.39 12.45 -1.06
N LYS A 73 -4.59 13.05 -0.91
CA LYS A 73 -5.66 12.57 -0.04
C LYS A 73 -6.62 11.67 -0.80
N LYS A 74 -7.05 10.58 -0.17
CA LYS A 74 -8.21 9.79 -0.62
C LYS A 74 -9.19 9.61 0.53
N TRP A 75 -10.37 10.17 0.38
CA TRP A 75 -11.42 10.16 1.37
C TRP A 75 -12.13 8.81 1.42
N ASN A 76 -12.58 8.41 2.62
CA ASN A 76 -13.54 7.32 2.78
C ASN A 76 -14.92 7.73 2.23
N TYR A 77 -15.86 6.77 2.16
CA TYR A 77 -17.18 7.02 1.56
C TYR A 77 -18.03 8.05 2.34
N PHE A 78 -17.83 8.18 3.66
CA PHE A 78 -18.55 9.16 4.48
C PHE A 78 -17.90 10.55 4.50
N GLY A 79 -16.69 10.68 4.00
CA GLY A 79 -15.96 11.96 4.00
C GLY A 79 -15.57 12.47 5.39
N ASN A 80 -15.49 11.60 6.39
CA ASN A 80 -15.09 11.92 7.75
C ASN A 80 -13.64 11.57 8.08
N GLU A 81 -13.03 10.71 7.27
CA GLU A 81 -11.63 10.31 7.35
C GLU A 81 -11.01 10.25 5.96
N PHE A 82 -9.71 10.42 5.87
CA PHE A 82 -8.96 10.21 4.65
C PHE A 82 -7.63 9.51 4.92
N ALA A 83 -7.19 8.73 3.94
CA ALA A 83 -5.85 8.19 3.89
C ALA A 83 -4.94 9.12 3.07
N TYR A 84 -3.67 9.20 3.46
CA TYR A 84 -2.68 10.08 2.86
C TYR A 84 -1.47 9.28 2.39
N TYR A 85 -1.06 9.52 1.15
CA TYR A 85 -0.08 8.72 0.43
C TYR A 85 1.28 8.62 1.15
N ASP A 86 1.83 9.78 1.54
CA ASP A 86 3.10 9.85 2.25
C ASP A 86 3.18 11.18 3.02
N ILE A 87 3.23 11.11 4.34
CA ILE A 87 3.23 12.30 5.19
C ILE A 87 4.53 13.10 5.12
N TYR A 88 5.59 12.53 4.57
CA TYR A 88 6.87 13.20 4.34
C TYR A 88 7.02 13.76 2.92
N ALA A 89 6.05 13.48 2.04
CA ALA A 89 6.09 14.00 0.68
C ALA A 89 6.01 15.52 0.65
N SER A 90 6.88 16.13 -0.12
CA SER A 90 6.85 17.55 -0.49
C SER A 90 6.50 17.69 -1.97
N LEU A 91 5.62 18.62 -2.29
CA LEU A 91 5.22 18.91 -3.66
C LEU A 91 5.66 20.30 -4.07
N GLU A 92 6.38 20.40 -5.17
CA GLU A 92 6.71 21.65 -5.83
C GLU A 92 5.93 21.76 -7.14
N LYS A 93 5.25 22.91 -7.33
CA LYS A 93 4.48 23.16 -8.55
C LYS A 93 5.36 23.89 -9.56
N ASN A 94 5.51 23.30 -10.74
CA ASN A 94 6.27 23.93 -11.80
C ASN A 94 5.47 25.00 -12.55
N LYS A 95 6.10 25.68 -13.53
CA LYS A 95 5.48 26.74 -14.34
C LYS A 95 4.33 26.23 -15.23
N SER A 96 4.32 24.94 -15.56
CA SER A 96 3.22 24.32 -16.34
C SER A 96 2.03 23.91 -15.48
N GLY A 97 2.12 24.10 -14.16
CA GLY A 97 1.07 23.76 -13.20
C GLY A 97 1.10 22.32 -12.72
N LYS A 98 2.07 21.51 -13.15
CA LYS A 98 2.29 20.13 -12.68
C LYS A 98 3.13 20.12 -11.40
N TYR A 99 2.98 19.05 -10.63
CA TYR A 99 3.74 18.84 -9.41
C TYR A 99 4.92 17.91 -9.67
N SER A 100 6.08 18.26 -9.12
CA SER A 100 7.16 17.33 -8.81
C SER A 100 7.00 16.88 -7.36
N ILE A 101 7.27 15.61 -7.09
CA ILE A 101 7.21 15.04 -5.74
C ILE A 101 8.63 14.75 -5.26
N SER A 102 8.94 15.26 -4.09
CA SER A 102 10.17 14.94 -3.36
C SER A 102 9.78 14.52 -1.93
N GLY A 103 10.67 13.87 -1.22
CA GLY A 103 10.45 13.44 0.16
C GLY A 103 11.71 12.88 0.77
N GLU A 104 11.63 12.55 2.04
CA GLU A 104 12.64 11.79 2.75
C GLU A 104 12.75 10.36 2.14
N PRO A 105 13.88 9.67 2.34
CA PRO A 105 14.02 8.27 1.93
C PRO A 105 12.96 7.37 2.57
N ASP A 106 12.65 7.63 3.83
CA ASP A 106 11.62 6.93 4.57
C ASP A 106 10.24 7.47 4.19
N THR A 107 9.24 6.57 4.15
CA THR A 107 7.86 6.92 3.84
C THR A 107 6.94 6.59 5.00
N ALA A 108 5.82 7.29 5.11
CA ALA A 108 4.82 7.01 6.12
C ALA A 108 3.40 7.23 5.59
N PHE A 109 2.61 6.17 5.64
CA PHE A 109 1.20 6.19 5.28
C PHE A 109 0.37 6.63 6.47
N GLY A 110 -0.43 7.68 6.30
CA GLY A 110 -1.25 8.25 7.36
C GLY A 110 -2.74 8.11 7.14
N ILE A 111 -3.51 7.92 8.22
CA ILE A 111 -4.97 8.04 8.23
C ILE A 111 -5.33 9.19 9.16
N PHE A 112 -6.18 10.09 8.68
CA PHE A 112 -6.52 11.35 9.30
C PHE A 112 -8.04 11.51 9.43
N ASP A 113 -8.47 12.26 10.42
CA ASP A 113 -9.84 12.77 10.47
C ASP A 113 -10.03 13.96 9.50
N LYS A 114 -11.29 14.43 9.37
CA LYS A 114 -11.64 15.58 8.52
C LYS A 114 -10.99 16.90 8.91
N ASN A 115 -10.46 17.03 10.13
CA ASN A 115 -9.79 18.21 10.64
C ASN A 115 -8.27 18.13 10.46
N GLU A 116 -7.77 17.13 9.70
CA GLU A 116 -6.34 16.86 9.48
C GLU A 116 -5.59 16.49 10.77
N ILE A 117 -6.29 15.85 11.71
CA ILE A 117 -5.68 15.23 12.88
C ILE A 117 -5.25 13.82 12.49
N LEU A 118 -3.98 13.50 12.70
CA LEU A 118 -3.44 12.17 12.45
C LEU A 118 -4.03 11.18 13.46
N LEU A 119 -4.73 10.17 12.96
CA LEU A 119 -5.30 9.08 13.74
C LEU A 119 -4.32 7.90 13.83
N PHE A 120 -3.78 7.52 12.69
CA PHE A 120 -2.87 6.37 12.57
C PHE A 120 -1.75 6.69 11.61
N VAL A 121 -0.58 6.09 11.87
CA VAL A 121 0.57 6.16 10.98
C VAL A 121 1.24 4.80 10.86
N ASP A 122 1.55 4.43 9.63
CA ASP A 122 2.35 3.25 9.31
C ASP A 122 3.67 3.69 8.70
N PHE A 123 4.76 3.45 9.41
CA PHE A 123 6.11 3.86 9.00
C PHE A 123 6.78 2.75 8.19
N PHE A 124 7.43 3.15 7.12
CA PHE A 124 8.24 2.30 6.26
C PHE A 124 9.67 2.83 6.23
N GLY A 125 10.65 1.93 6.18
CA GLY A 125 12.03 2.32 5.94
C GLY A 125 12.25 2.69 4.47
N SER A 126 13.48 3.03 4.11
CA SER A 126 13.85 3.49 2.77
C SER A 126 13.69 2.45 1.66
N SER A 127 13.65 1.16 2.00
CA SER A 127 13.46 0.07 1.03
C SER A 127 12.00 -0.30 0.79
N LYS A 128 11.11 0.02 1.76
CA LYS A 128 9.70 -0.40 1.78
C LYS A 128 8.79 0.81 1.63
N GLY A 129 7.63 0.63 1.00
CA GLY A 129 6.67 1.72 0.89
C GLY A 129 5.38 1.33 0.19
N ILE A 130 4.46 2.28 0.15
CA ILE A 130 3.18 2.16 -0.56
C ILE A 130 3.30 2.80 -1.94
N ASP A 131 2.88 2.09 -2.97
CA ASP A 131 2.79 2.59 -4.34
C ASP A 131 1.44 3.24 -4.61
N SER A 132 0.36 2.62 -4.12
CA SER A 132 -1.01 3.14 -4.23
C SER A 132 -1.92 2.53 -3.19
N PHE A 133 -3.13 3.12 -3.03
CA PHE A 133 -4.14 2.62 -2.10
C PHE A 133 -5.54 3.05 -2.53
N CYS A 134 -6.56 2.38 -2.02
CA CYS A 134 -7.95 2.83 -2.10
C CYS A 134 -8.77 2.35 -0.90
N TRP A 135 -9.81 3.11 -0.56
CA TRP A 135 -10.85 2.66 0.36
C TRP A 135 -11.75 1.64 -0.35
N VAL A 136 -11.98 0.53 0.29
CA VAL A 136 -12.92 -0.51 -0.19
C VAL A 136 -14.19 -0.56 0.64
N ARG A 137 -14.10 -0.04 1.86
CA ARG A 137 -15.20 0.24 2.80
C ARG A 137 -14.76 1.36 3.73
N ASP A 138 -15.67 1.93 4.52
CA ASP A 138 -15.34 3.01 5.47
C ASP A 138 -14.31 2.64 6.53
N ASN A 139 -14.17 1.36 6.81
CA ASN A 139 -13.23 0.82 7.79
C ASN A 139 -12.17 -0.10 7.17
N ARG A 140 -11.99 -0.07 5.84
CA ARG A 140 -11.02 -0.95 5.18
C ARG A 140 -10.35 -0.28 3.99
N ILE A 141 -9.03 -0.31 4.00
CA ILE A 141 -8.17 0.20 2.93
C ILE A 141 -7.37 -0.99 2.37
N ILE A 142 -7.32 -1.10 1.05
CA ILE A 142 -6.32 -1.92 0.39
C ILE A 142 -5.25 -0.99 -0.16
N ALA A 143 -4.00 -1.28 0.20
CA ALA A 143 -2.85 -0.63 -0.39
C ALA A 143 -1.95 -1.66 -1.07
N VAL A 144 -1.16 -1.20 -2.02
CA VAL A 144 -0.16 -1.98 -2.72
C VAL A 144 1.18 -1.26 -2.64
N GLY A 145 2.25 -2.02 -2.58
CA GLY A 145 3.58 -1.46 -2.45
C GLY A 145 4.66 -2.50 -2.66
N ARG A 146 5.86 -2.15 -2.25
CA ARG A 146 7.03 -3.00 -2.43
C ARG A 146 8.03 -2.85 -1.30
N ASP A 147 8.90 -3.84 -1.18
CA ASP A 147 10.11 -3.82 -0.37
C ASP A 147 11.30 -4.28 -1.22
N ILE A 148 12.35 -3.49 -1.26
CA ILE A 148 13.60 -3.82 -1.95
C ILE A 148 14.46 -4.62 -0.99
N ILE A 149 14.52 -5.93 -1.20
CA ILE A 149 15.23 -6.86 -0.31
C ILE A 149 16.74 -6.84 -0.55
N ASN A 150 17.13 -6.83 -1.83
CA ASN A 150 18.53 -6.74 -2.24
C ASN A 150 18.65 -5.81 -3.44
N SER A 151 19.76 -5.07 -3.51
CA SER A 151 20.14 -4.27 -4.69
C SER A 151 21.52 -4.73 -5.16
N TYR A 152 21.70 -4.85 -6.48
CA TYR A 152 22.90 -5.33 -7.10
C TYR A 152 23.60 -4.20 -7.88
N GLU A 153 24.91 -4.32 -8.11
CA GLU A 153 25.73 -3.33 -8.82
C GLU A 153 25.29 -3.10 -10.27
N ASP A 154 24.65 -4.11 -10.91
CA ASP A 154 24.13 -4.02 -12.28
C ASP A 154 22.77 -3.28 -12.38
N GLY A 155 22.28 -2.72 -11.26
CA GLY A 155 21.01 -2.00 -11.19
C GLY A 155 19.77 -2.89 -11.11
N LEU A 156 19.95 -4.19 -10.89
CA LEU A 156 18.85 -5.12 -10.60
C LEU A 156 18.58 -5.17 -9.10
N SER A 157 17.38 -5.62 -8.73
CA SER A 157 16.98 -5.77 -7.33
C SER A 157 16.08 -7.00 -7.14
N ASP A 158 16.17 -7.62 -5.96
CA ASP A 158 15.16 -8.57 -5.51
C ASP A 158 14.06 -7.78 -4.77
N ILE A 159 12.82 -8.02 -5.13
CA ILE A 159 11.69 -7.21 -4.68
C ILE A 159 10.57 -8.10 -4.17
N ASP A 160 10.07 -7.77 -2.99
CA ASP A 160 8.80 -8.22 -2.48
C ASP A 160 7.71 -7.21 -2.90
N PHE A 161 6.81 -7.62 -3.78
CA PHE A 161 5.58 -6.90 -4.05
C PHE A 161 4.56 -7.23 -2.98
N ILE A 162 3.93 -6.22 -2.39
CA ILE A 162 3.14 -6.39 -1.17
C ILE A 162 1.74 -5.82 -1.37
N ILE A 163 0.72 -6.60 -0.98
CA ILE A 163 -0.64 -6.12 -0.79
C ILE A 163 -0.87 -5.97 0.70
N TYR A 164 -1.24 -4.76 1.13
CA TYR A 164 -1.60 -4.42 2.49
C TYR A 164 -3.12 -4.35 2.62
N ASP A 165 -3.68 -5.04 3.60
CA ASP A 165 -5.09 -5.01 3.96
C ASP A 165 -5.23 -4.39 5.35
N TYR A 166 -5.55 -3.09 5.37
CA TYR A 166 -5.78 -2.32 6.60
C TYR A 166 -7.24 -2.43 7.00
N TYR A 167 -7.49 -2.94 8.18
CA TYR A 167 -8.82 -3.03 8.78
C TYR A 167 -8.90 -2.19 10.05
N ILE A 168 -9.69 -1.12 10.01
CA ILE A 168 -9.89 -0.18 11.12
C ILE A 168 -10.95 -0.77 12.04
N LYS A 169 -10.57 -1.08 13.27
CA LYS A 169 -11.49 -1.58 14.30
C LYS A 169 -12.12 -0.44 15.08
N ASN A 170 -13.34 -0.65 15.53
CA ASN A 170 -13.94 0.18 16.56
C ASN A 170 -13.09 0.07 17.84
N GLY A 171 -12.57 1.21 18.34
CA GLY A 171 -11.74 1.22 19.55
C GLY A 171 -10.27 1.65 19.36
N GLY A 172 -9.91 2.14 18.18
CA GLY A 172 -8.61 2.79 17.99
C GLY A 172 -7.46 1.86 17.65
N GLU A 173 -7.73 0.76 16.94
CA GLU A 173 -6.73 -0.18 16.43
C GLU A 173 -6.92 -0.40 14.93
N ILE A 174 -5.84 -0.45 14.17
CA ILE A 174 -5.82 -0.97 12.80
C ILE A 174 -5.11 -2.31 12.79
N ILE A 175 -5.75 -3.31 12.21
CA ILE A 175 -5.09 -4.57 11.83
C ILE A 175 -4.60 -4.45 10.41
N VAL A 176 -3.32 -4.71 10.20
CA VAL A 176 -2.70 -4.78 8.88
C VAL A 176 -2.35 -6.23 8.59
N LYS A 177 -2.81 -6.74 7.46
CA LYS A 177 -2.36 -8.03 6.91
C LYS A 177 -1.55 -7.74 5.65
N GLU A 178 -0.40 -8.38 5.54
CA GLU A 178 0.47 -8.28 4.38
C GLU A 178 0.45 -9.58 3.58
N TYR A 179 0.42 -9.46 2.26
CA TYR A 179 0.50 -10.58 1.34
C TYR A 179 1.59 -10.27 0.32
N THR A 180 2.54 -11.17 0.16
CA THR A 180 3.79 -10.92 -0.57
C THR A 180 3.95 -11.85 -1.77
N TYR A 181 4.48 -11.28 -2.85
CA TYR A 181 4.96 -11.99 -4.03
C TYR A 181 6.39 -11.53 -4.37
N ASN A 182 7.35 -12.44 -4.31
CA ASN A 182 8.77 -12.14 -4.54
C ASN A 182 9.16 -12.31 -6.01
N ILE A 183 9.87 -11.35 -6.57
CA ILE A 183 10.54 -11.45 -7.87
C ILE A 183 12.01 -11.06 -7.70
N LYS A 184 12.90 -11.88 -8.30
CA LYS A 184 14.33 -11.65 -8.26
C LYS A 184 14.83 -10.93 -9.52
N SER A 185 15.93 -10.18 -9.37
CA SER A 185 16.65 -9.54 -10.47
C SER A 185 15.78 -8.61 -11.33
N VAL A 186 14.97 -7.78 -10.67
CA VAL A 186 14.06 -6.82 -11.30
C VAL A 186 14.81 -5.53 -11.64
N ASN A 187 14.66 -5.05 -12.87
CA ASN A 187 15.09 -3.69 -13.23
C ASN A 187 13.99 -2.69 -12.90
N MET A 188 14.12 -2.02 -11.74
CA MET A 188 13.13 -1.07 -11.24
C MET A 188 12.89 0.13 -12.14
N ALA A 189 13.90 0.57 -12.92
CA ALA A 189 13.76 1.71 -13.83
C ALA A 189 12.76 1.46 -14.98
N LYS A 190 12.36 0.20 -15.19
CA LYS A 190 11.36 -0.18 -16.20
C LYS A 190 9.92 -0.18 -15.68
N LEU A 191 9.71 0.02 -14.39
CA LEU A 191 8.40 -0.09 -13.75
C LEU A 191 7.88 1.28 -13.31
N LYS A 192 6.60 1.53 -13.59
CA LYS A 192 5.87 2.72 -13.13
C LYS A 192 4.86 2.33 -12.06
N LEU A 193 5.37 1.98 -10.88
CA LEU A 193 4.55 1.42 -9.80
C LEU A 193 3.85 2.45 -8.94
N ARG A 194 4.43 3.66 -8.77
CA ARG A 194 3.83 4.69 -7.93
C ARG A 194 2.63 5.32 -8.64
N TRP A 195 1.50 5.44 -7.93
CA TRP A 195 0.30 6.04 -8.54
C TRP A 195 0.50 7.46 -9.04
N VAL A 196 1.43 8.21 -8.45
CA VAL A 196 1.82 9.55 -8.92
C VAL A 196 2.38 9.52 -10.34
N GLU A 197 3.07 8.44 -10.72
CA GLU A 197 3.61 8.22 -12.08
C GLU A 197 2.52 7.91 -13.10
N GLN A 198 1.36 7.42 -12.63
CA GLN A 198 0.17 7.17 -13.47
C GLN A 198 -0.69 8.44 -13.66
N ARG A 199 -0.39 9.51 -12.94
CA ARG A 199 -1.15 10.77 -12.93
C ARG A 199 -0.39 11.89 -13.67
N SER A 200 -0.01 11.64 -14.93
CA SER A 200 0.72 12.62 -15.76
C SER A 200 -0.05 13.94 -16.03
N ASP A 201 -1.34 13.96 -15.73
CA ASP A 201 -2.18 15.17 -15.72
C ASP A 201 -1.84 16.12 -14.55
N TYR A 202 -1.36 15.58 -13.42
CA TYR A 202 -1.02 16.35 -12.21
C TYR A 202 0.48 16.38 -11.91
N PHE A 203 1.22 15.34 -12.28
CA PHE A 203 2.63 15.18 -11.94
C PHE A 203 3.52 15.23 -13.18
N GLU A 204 4.76 15.69 -13.00
CA GLU A 204 5.81 15.56 -14.01
C GLU A 204 6.15 14.08 -14.21
N ASN A 205 6.41 13.71 -15.46
CA ASN A 205 7.02 12.41 -15.75
C ASN A 205 8.51 12.51 -15.37
N ASN A 206 8.91 11.86 -14.29
CA ASN A 206 10.32 11.66 -13.94
C ASN A 206 10.94 10.57 -14.78
#